data_3e2d53d91907382d59230f4431f0b1b5
#
_entry.id   3e2d53d91907382d59230f4431f0b1b5
#
_cell.length_a   1.000
_cell.length_b   1.000
_cell.length_c   1.000
_cell.angle_alpha   90.00
_cell.angle_beta   90.00
_cell.angle_gamma   90.00
#
_symmetry.space_group_name_H-M   'P 1'
#
loop_
_entity.id
_entity.type
_entity.pdbx_description
1 polymer ?
#
loop_
_entity_poly.entity_id
_entity_poly.type
_entity_poly.pdbx_seq_one_letter_code
_entity_poly.pdbx_strand_id
1 'polypeptide(L)'
;MKKLLLSALLLAHGLRAQDRAVDPTWLHRYVPQLAEAKGDLTSQTCHYRPIFGDGDKESRSLQTVTRFGEVSLDAHGSCRTVSYDRQEEIYFVVEGGGVLHYEDQVLSLRKHDFTYLAPGTKHSISNDSDQLLHVLVMGFKIPQSISIGAPTAHPKIASLENAKEETVSGHPNSVLYKLLMGLRTGKRDLIDEAYVMDSFFWMDFSPGGTNWPHHHEAAEEIYLVIDGEGEMVAGSGMDGVEGRYPAKAGDAYYFRPNCTVGFYNQNKPGAKAYILAVRSRVPLHEDEE
;
A
#
# COMPACT_ATOMS: atom_id res chain seq x y z
N MET A 1 -7.80 -79.89 21.75
CA MET A 1 -7.20 -78.61 22.21
C MET A 1 -7.08 -77.72 20.98
N LYS A 2 -8.02 -76.79 20.74
CA LYS A 2 -7.98 -75.83 19.60
C LYS A 2 -7.47 -74.48 20.16
N LYS A 3 -6.34 -74.03 19.63
CA LYS A 3 -5.77 -72.73 19.93
C LYS A 3 -6.46 -71.66 19.04
N LEU A 4 -7.21 -70.74 19.68
CA LEU A 4 -7.70 -69.55 19.02
C LEU A 4 -6.56 -68.51 18.93
N LEU A 5 -6.20 -68.14 17.74
CA LEU A 5 -5.36 -66.97 17.49
C LEU A 5 -6.26 -65.76 17.37
N LEU A 6 -6.11 -64.83 18.31
CA LEU A 6 -6.76 -63.52 18.28
C LEU A 6 -5.84 -62.54 17.54
N SER A 7 -6.18 -62.20 16.30
CA SER A 7 -5.47 -61.14 15.53
C SER A 7 -6.03 -59.78 15.94
N ALA A 8 -5.24 -58.99 16.66
CA ALA A 8 -5.55 -57.61 16.97
C ALA A 8 -5.20 -56.75 15.75
N LEU A 9 -6.23 -56.22 15.08
CA LEU A 9 -6.08 -55.22 14.02
C LEU A 9 -5.83 -53.85 14.67
N LEU A 10 -4.60 -53.36 14.71
CA LEU A 10 -4.26 -51.99 15.06
C LEU A 10 -4.63 -51.07 13.91
N LEU A 11 -5.77 -50.38 14.03
CA LEU A 11 -6.12 -49.25 13.14
C LEU A 11 -5.24 -48.07 13.56
N ALA A 12 -4.14 -47.87 12.85
CA ALA A 12 -3.36 -46.64 12.91
C ALA A 12 -4.18 -45.54 12.25
N HIS A 13 -4.90 -44.76 13.05
CA HIS A 13 -5.42 -43.46 12.62
C HIS A 13 -4.22 -42.52 12.49
N GLY A 14 -3.73 -42.35 11.29
CA GLY A 14 -2.79 -41.31 10.96
C GLY A 14 -3.45 -39.95 11.21
N LEU A 15 -3.13 -39.34 12.34
CA LEU A 15 -3.35 -37.92 12.55
C LEU A 15 -2.56 -37.21 11.45
N ARG A 16 -3.20 -36.81 10.35
CA ARG A 16 -2.66 -35.83 9.44
C ARG A 16 -2.56 -34.55 10.28
N ALA A 17 -1.32 -34.16 10.58
CA ALA A 17 -1.07 -32.80 11.00
C ALA A 17 -1.66 -31.92 9.89
N GLN A 18 -2.70 -31.15 10.21
CA GLN A 18 -3.14 -30.10 9.32
C GLN A 18 -1.94 -29.13 9.23
N ASP A 19 -1.33 -29.04 8.05
CA ASP A 19 -0.39 -27.98 7.75
C ASP A 19 -1.12 -26.66 7.98
N ARG A 20 -0.87 -26.05 9.13
CA ARG A 20 -1.31 -24.68 9.40
C ARG A 20 -0.44 -23.80 8.52
N ALA A 21 -0.99 -23.38 7.40
CA ALA A 21 -0.37 -22.29 6.64
C ALA A 21 -0.36 -21.05 7.52
N VAL A 22 0.81 -20.65 7.97
CA VAL A 22 1.00 -19.38 8.70
C VAL A 22 0.93 -18.27 7.66
N ASP A 23 0.08 -17.27 7.88
CA ASP A 23 0.03 -16.11 7.01
C ASP A 23 1.37 -15.35 7.08
N PRO A 24 1.92 -14.93 5.95
CA PRO A 24 3.20 -14.24 5.93
C PRO A 24 3.10 -12.90 6.68
N THR A 25 4.18 -12.52 7.37
CA THR A 25 4.27 -11.23 8.06
C THR A 25 4.56 -10.08 7.11
N TRP A 26 5.08 -10.38 5.93
CA TRP A 26 5.33 -9.44 4.85
C TRP A 26 5.14 -10.10 3.48
N LEU A 27 4.90 -9.28 2.46
CA LEU A 27 4.78 -9.72 1.07
C LEU A 27 5.72 -8.91 0.19
N HIS A 28 6.21 -9.50 -0.89
CA HIS A 28 7.00 -8.83 -1.92
C HIS A 28 6.36 -9.02 -3.30
N ARG A 29 6.39 -7.98 -4.10
CA ARG A 29 5.99 -7.98 -5.51
C ARG A 29 7.00 -7.19 -6.34
N TYR A 30 7.29 -7.67 -7.54
CA TYR A 30 8.00 -6.89 -8.54
C TYR A 30 6.98 -6.39 -9.57
N VAL A 31 6.61 -5.13 -9.46
CA VAL A 31 5.47 -4.52 -10.18
C VAL A 31 5.52 -4.73 -11.69
N PRO A 32 6.69 -4.59 -12.38
CA PRO A 32 6.77 -4.82 -13.83
C PRO A 32 6.41 -6.23 -14.31
N GLN A 33 6.40 -7.22 -13.41
CA GLN A 33 6.05 -8.61 -13.74
C GLN A 33 4.63 -9.00 -13.37
N LEU A 34 3.89 -8.10 -12.73
CA LEU A 34 2.51 -8.38 -12.34
C LEU A 34 1.57 -8.32 -13.54
N ALA A 35 0.63 -9.26 -13.57
CA ALA A 35 -0.41 -9.29 -14.59
C ALA A 35 -1.51 -8.26 -14.28
N GLU A 36 -2.14 -7.76 -15.31
CA GLU A 36 -3.36 -6.97 -15.19
C GLU A 36 -4.53 -7.85 -14.70
N ALA A 37 -5.44 -7.24 -13.97
CA ALA A 37 -6.66 -7.86 -13.51
C ALA A 37 -7.86 -6.98 -13.84
N LYS A 38 -9.01 -7.62 -14.03
CA LYS A 38 -10.28 -6.88 -14.14
C LYS A 38 -10.75 -6.48 -12.75
N GLY A 39 -11.15 -5.24 -12.60
CA GLY A 39 -11.71 -4.69 -11.37
C GLY A 39 -12.83 -3.70 -11.69
N ASP A 40 -13.36 -3.08 -10.67
CA ASP A 40 -14.42 -2.09 -10.75
C ASP A 40 -14.01 -0.82 -11.52
N LEU A 41 -12.75 -0.41 -11.41
CA LEU A 41 -12.16 0.72 -12.13
C LEU A 41 -11.96 0.45 -13.64
N THR A 42 -11.80 -0.80 -14.05
CA THR A 42 -11.34 -1.13 -15.39
C THR A 42 -12.38 -0.87 -16.47
N SER A 43 -11.91 -0.41 -17.62
CA SER A 43 -12.68 -0.26 -18.86
C SER A 43 -11.93 -0.91 -20.03
N GLN A 44 -12.26 -0.56 -21.28
CA GLN A 44 -11.49 -0.95 -22.45
C GLN A 44 -10.18 -0.20 -22.58
N THR A 45 -10.08 0.98 -21.96
CA THR A 45 -8.95 1.92 -22.04
C THR A 45 -8.37 2.27 -20.68
N CYS A 46 -8.81 1.59 -19.64
CA CYS A 46 -8.31 1.71 -18.27
C CYS A 46 -7.95 0.32 -17.76
N HIS A 47 -6.69 0.08 -17.54
CA HIS A 47 -6.09 -1.18 -17.14
C HIS A 47 -5.66 -1.10 -15.68
N TYR A 48 -5.89 -2.15 -14.91
CA TYR A 48 -5.53 -2.21 -13.50
C TYR A 48 -4.55 -3.35 -13.25
N ARG A 49 -3.46 -3.05 -12.56
CA ARG A 49 -2.46 -4.02 -12.10
C ARG A 49 -2.45 -4.02 -10.58
N PRO A 50 -3.05 -5.03 -9.93
CA PRO A 50 -3.01 -5.16 -8.48
C PRO A 50 -1.59 -5.45 -8.02
N ILE A 51 -1.15 -4.75 -6.98
CA ILE A 51 0.11 -5.01 -6.28
C ILE A 51 -0.21 -5.73 -4.98
N PHE A 52 -1.11 -5.14 -4.17
CA PHE A 52 -1.67 -5.75 -2.95
C PHE A 52 -3.16 -5.44 -2.85
N GLY A 53 -3.93 -6.34 -2.22
CA GLY A 53 -5.36 -6.17 -2.02
C GLY A 53 -6.20 -6.66 -3.19
N ASP A 54 -7.21 -5.90 -3.56
CA ASP A 54 -8.21 -6.30 -4.56
C ASP A 54 -7.56 -6.71 -5.89
N GLY A 55 -7.82 -7.95 -6.31
CA GLY A 55 -7.21 -8.56 -7.49
C GLY A 55 -5.92 -9.37 -7.21
N ASP A 56 -5.28 -9.20 -6.05
CA ASP A 56 -4.14 -10.03 -5.62
C ASP A 56 -4.61 -11.20 -4.73
N LYS A 57 -4.48 -12.42 -5.24
CA LYS A 57 -4.96 -13.65 -4.57
C LYS A 57 -4.21 -13.99 -3.27
N GLU A 58 -3.03 -13.43 -3.06
CA GLU A 58 -2.19 -13.71 -1.90
C GLU A 58 -2.33 -12.68 -0.79
N SER A 59 -3.11 -11.64 -1.00
CA SER A 59 -3.29 -10.52 -0.07
C SER A 59 -4.31 -10.76 1.05
N ARG A 60 -4.48 -12.01 1.47
CA ARG A 60 -5.45 -12.36 2.53
C ARG A 60 -5.06 -11.88 3.94
N SER A 61 -3.79 -11.48 4.12
CA SER A 61 -3.28 -11.00 5.41
C SER A 61 -3.49 -9.49 5.62
N LEU A 62 -3.97 -8.76 4.61
CA LEU A 62 -4.25 -7.33 4.70
C LEU A 62 -5.52 -7.10 5.55
N GLN A 63 -5.49 -6.05 6.38
CA GLN A 63 -6.59 -5.74 7.31
C GLN A 63 -7.34 -4.47 6.91
N THR A 64 -6.62 -3.39 6.67
CA THR A 64 -7.21 -2.10 6.27
C THR A 64 -6.97 -1.79 4.81
N VAL A 65 -5.84 -2.21 4.26
CA VAL A 65 -5.56 -2.04 2.83
C VAL A 65 -6.53 -2.89 2.01
N THR A 66 -7.39 -2.25 1.24
CA THR A 66 -8.31 -2.91 0.30
C THR A 66 -7.69 -2.98 -1.09
N ARG A 67 -6.90 -1.99 -1.45
CA ARG A 67 -6.31 -1.83 -2.77
C ARG A 67 -5.00 -1.07 -2.68
N PHE A 68 -3.99 -1.58 -3.34
CA PHE A 68 -2.76 -0.87 -3.69
C PHE A 68 -2.33 -1.39 -5.05
N GLY A 69 -2.42 -0.56 -6.08
CA GLY A 69 -2.13 -1.00 -7.45
C GLY A 69 -1.94 0.14 -8.43
N GLU A 70 -1.48 -0.20 -9.63
CA GLU A 70 -1.31 0.74 -10.73
C GLU A 70 -2.53 0.71 -11.64
N VAL A 71 -2.98 1.88 -12.02
CA VAL A 71 -3.91 2.10 -13.12
C VAL A 71 -3.15 2.75 -14.27
N SER A 72 -3.24 2.18 -15.46
CA SER A 72 -2.76 2.79 -16.69
C SER A 72 -3.92 3.09 -17.63
N LEU A 73 -3.93 4.30 -18.17
CA LEU A 73 -4.94 4.75 -19.11
C LEU A 73 -4.30 5.02 -20.47
N ASP A 74 -4.88 4.44 -21.49
CA ASP A 74 -4.52 4.74 -22.87
C ASP A 74 -4.72 6.23 -23.18
N ALA A 75 -4.14 6.69 -24.28
CA ALA A 75 -4.46 8.01 -24.81
C ALA A 75 -5.98 8.17 -24.99
N HIS A 76 -6.54 9.26 -24.48
CA HIS A 76 -7.98 9.55 -24.47
C HIS A 76 -8.86 8.50 -23.78
N GLY A 77 -8.24 7.70 -22.91
CA GLY A 77 -8.91 6.64 -22.14
C GLY A 77 -9.59 7.17 -20.87
N SER A 78 -10.46 6.34 -20.30
CA SER A 78 -11.13 6.65 -19.04
C SER A 78 -11.42 5.39 -18.22
N CYS A 79 -11.30 5.51 -16.90
CA CYS A 79 -11.74 4.50 -15.95
C CYS A 79 -13.25 4.62 -15.70
N ARG A 80 -13.85 3.55 -15.16
CA ARG A 80 -15.22 3.59 -14.69
C ARG A 80 -15.34 4.47 -13.46
N THR A 81 -16.50 5.11 -13.31
CA THR A 81 -16.85 5.83 -12.09
C THR A 81 -17.17 4.83 -10.98
N VAL A 82 -16.57 5.06 -9.82
CA VAL A 82 -16.74 4.25 -8.61
C VAL A 82 -17.15 5.14 -7.43
N SER A 83 -17.67 4.50 -6.38
CA SER A 83 -17.96 5.13 -5.08
C SER A 83 -17.97 4.04 -4.02
N TYR A 84 -17.40 4.32 -2.85
CA TYR A 84 -17.27 3.36 -1.76
C TYR A 84 -17.72 3.99 -0.45
N ASP A 85 -18.75 3.45 0.17
CA ASP A 85 -19.34 4.06 1.38
C ASP A 85 -18.42 4.04 2.60
N ARG A 86 -17.54 3.04 2.69
CA ARG A 86 -16.64 2.85 3.83
C ARG A 86 -15.21 2.52 3.41
N GLN A 87 -14.78 3.14 2.33
CA GLN A 87 -13.39 3.10 1.87
C GLN A 87 -12.98 4.52 1.51
N GLU A 88 -11.82 4.93 1.98
CA GLU A 88 -11.13 6.12 1.51
C GLU A 88 -10.10 5.72 0.46
N GLU A 89 -9.89 6.58 -0.52
CA GLU A 89 -8.92 6.34 -1.57
C GLU A 89 -7.94 7.50 -1.75
N ILE A 90 -6.77 7.17 -2.27
CA ILE A 90 -5.75 8.14 -2.65
C ILE A 90 -5.32 7.81 -4.08
N TYR A 91 -5.31 8.82 -4.93
CA TYR A 91 -4.70 8.73 -6.25
C TYR A 91 -3.41 9.54 -6.26
N PHE A 92 -2.33 8.93 -6.77
CA PHE A 92 -1.04 9.57 -6.97
C PHE A 92 -0.62 9.38 -8.43
N VAL A 93 -0.40 10.47 -9.16
CA VAL A 93 0.00 10.43 -10.57
C VAL A 93 1.49 10.13 -10.66
N VAL A 94 1.83 8.94 -11.14
CA VAL A 94 3.21 8.48 -11.30
C VAL A 94 3.84 9.07 -12.56
N GLU A 95 3.07 9.10 -13.68
CA GLU A 95 3.55 9.60 -14.96
C GLU A 95 2.37 10.14 -15.78
N GLY A 96 2.64 11.16 -16.59
CA GLY A 96 1.65 11.80 -17.45
C GLY A 96 0.82 12.85 -16.73
N GLY A 97 -0.36 13.13 -17.26
CA GLY A 97 -1.35 14.03 -16.70
C GLY A 97 -2.75 13.57 -17.09
N GLY A 98 -3.74 13.89 -16.28
CA GLY A 98 -5.12 13.46 -16.49
C GLY A 98 -6.14 14.37 -15.85
N VAL A 99 -7.35 13.91 -15.83
CA VAL A 99 -8.51 14.64 -15.31
C VAL A 99 -9.21 13.77 -14.28
N LEU A 100 -9.29 14.27 -13.05
CA LEU A 100 -10.10 13.70 -11.99
C LEU A 100 -11.55 14.21 -12.16
N HIS A 101 -12.49 13.30 -12.24
CA HIS A 101 -13.91 13.56 -12.11
C HIS A 101 -14.32 13.24 -10.67
N TYR A 102 -14.79 14.21 -9.92
CA TYR A 102 -15.18 14.09 -8.52
C TYR A 102 -16.55 14.74 -8.33
N GLU A 103 -17.58 13.92 -8.14
CA GLU A 103 -18.98 14.34 -8.20
C GLU A 103 -19.28 15.10 -9.49
N ASP A 104 -19.62 16.37 -9.41
CA ASP A 104 -19.87 17.28 -10.54
C ASP A 104 -18.65 18.11 -10.95
N GLN A 105 -17.50 17.89 -10.34
CA GLN A 105 -16.29 18.64 -10.58
C GLN A 105 -15.33 17.92 -11.52
N VAL A 106 -14.57 18.70 -12.28
CA VAL A 106 -13.57 18.26 -13.24
C VAL A 106 -12.26 18.98 -12.91
N LEU A 107 -11.24 18.22 -12.50
CA LEU A 107 -10.00 18.74 -11.92
C LEU A 107 -8.80 18.16 -12.67
N SER A 108 -7.89 19.02 -13.13
CA SER A 108 -6.67 18.57 -13.80
C SER A 108 -5.66 18.03 -12.79
N LEU A 109 -5.04 16.91 -13.13
CA LEU A 109 -3.92 16.30 -12.41
C LEU A 109 -2.68 16.26 -13.30
N ARG A 110 -1.52 16.46 -12.70
CA ARG A 110 -0.21 16.37 -13.35
C ARG A 110 0.64 15.33 -12.67
N LYS A 111 1.73 14.95 -13.29
CA LYS A 111 2.74 14.09 -12.67
C LYS A 111 3.08 14.58 -11.26
N HIS A 112 3.10 13.64 -10.31
CA HIS A 112 3.35 13.81 -8.89
C HIS A 112 2.26 14.56 -8.11
N ASP A 113 1.13 14.90 -8.74
CA ASP A 113 -0.05 15.33 -8.00
C ASP A 113 -0.70 14.14 -7.29
N PHE A 114 -1.27 14.42 -6.13
CA PHE A 114 -2.03 13.45 -5.37
C PHE A 114 -3.28 14.08 -4.76
N THR A 115 -4.26 13.25 -4.50
CA THR A 115 -5.55 13.68 -3.96
C THR A 115 -6.15 12.63 -3.05
N TYR A 116 -6.91 13.11 -2.06
CA TYR A 116 -7.74 12.28 -1.19
C TYR A 116 -9.15 12.21 -1.74
N LEU A 117 -9.70 11.01 -1.84
CA LEU A 117 -11.04 10.73 -2.31
C LEU A 117 -11.87 10.19 -1.13
N ALA A 118 -12.80 11.01 -0.69
CA ALA A 118 -13.57 10.74 0.51
C ALA A 118 -14.56 9.57 0.31
N PRO A 119 -14.87 8.80 1.37
CA PRO A 119 -15.89 7.76 1.29
C PRO A 119 -17.25 8.33 0.87
N GLY A 120 -18.00 7.56 0.10
CA GLY A 120 -19.31 7.93 -0.43
C GLY A 120 -19.30 8.84 -1.64
N THR A 121 -18.15 9.32 -2.10
CA THR A 121 -18.06 10.22 -3.27
C THR A 121 -17.88 9.44 -4.57
N LYS A 122 -18.58 9.88 -5.61
CA LYS A 122 -18.39 9.36 -6.97
C LYS A 122 -17.15 9.97 -7.59
N HIS A 123 -16.27 9.12 -8.10
CA HIS A 123 -15.07 9.59 -8.75
C HIS A 123 -14.61 8.66 -9.87
N SER A 124 -13.86 9.20 -10.81
CA SER A 124 -13.17 8.49 -11.88
C SER A 124 -12.00 9.33 -12.37
N ILE A 125 -11.13 8.70 -13.16
CA ILE A 125 -10.02 9.41 -13.81
C ILE A 125 -10.06 9.17 -15.31
N SER A 126 -9.73 10.19 -16.09
CA SER A 126 -9.57 10.12 -17.55
C SER A 126 -8.23 10.71 -17.98
N ASN A 127 -7.79 10.30 -19.13
CA ASN A 127 -6.61 10.79 -19.82
C ASN A 127 -7.06 11.56 -21.06
N ASP A 128 -6.84 12.85 -21.10
CA ASP A 128 -7.21 13.73 -22.21
C ASP A 128 -6.02 14.03 -23.15
N SER A 129 -4.88 13.35 -22.92
CA SER A 129 -3.64 13.51 -23.66
C SER A 129 -3.38 12.37 -24.66
N ASP A 130 -2.42 12.57 -25.56
CA ASP A 130 -1.91 11.55 -26.50
C ASP A 130 -0.86 10.62 -25.84
N GLN A 131 -0.52 10.84 -24.57
CA GLN A 131 0.45 10.05 -23.82
C GLN A 131 -0.25 9.13 -22.84
N LEU A 132 0.42 8.05 -22.45
CA LEU A 132 -0.06 7.14 -21.40
C LEU A 132 -0.09 7.87 -20.04
N LEU A 133 -1.14 7.63 -19.27
CA LEU A 133 -1.26 8.10 -17.89
C LEU A 133 -1.10 6.94 -16.94
N HIS A 134 -0.21 7.05 -15.96
CA HIS A 134 -0.04 6.10 -14.88
C HIS A 134 -0.40 6.71 -13.54
N VAL A 135 -1.27 6.02 -12.79
CA VAL A 135 -1.75 6.44 -11.48
C VAL A 135 -1.62 5.29 -10.49
N LEU A 136 -1.01 5.53 -9.36
CA LEU A 136 -1.07 4.63 -8.21
C LEU A 136 -2.38 4.89 -7.48
N VAL A 137 -3.18 3.85 -7.33
CA VAL A 137 -4.48 3.89 -6.63
C VAL A 137 -4.37 3.09 -5.33
N MET A 138 -4.76 3.72 -4.22
CA MET A 138 -4.67 3.16 -2.89
C MET A 138 -6.03 3.29 -2.21
N GLY A 139 -6.54 2.20 -1.65
CA GLY A 139 -7.83 2.16 -0.95
C GLY A 139 -7.68 1.56 0.44
N PHE A 140 -8.39 2.15 1.41
CA PHE A 140 -8.33 1.73 2.80
C PHE A 140 -9.74 1.63 3.38
N LYS A 141 -10.04 0.49 3.98
CA LYS A 141 -11.33 0.21 4.63
C LYS A 141 -11.45 0.97 5.95
N ILE A 142 -12.51 1.73 6.09
CA ILE A 142 -12.84 2.42 7.33
C ILE A 142 -13.70 1.51 8.22
N PRO A 143 -13.24 1.16 9.44
CA PRO A 143 -13.99 0.33 10.39
C PRO A 143 -15.36 0.90 10.73
N GLN A 144 -16.32 0.03 11.07
CA GLN A 144 -17.68 0.45 11.43
C GLN A 144 -17.72 1.34 12.69
N SER A 145 -16.75 1.17 13.60
CA SER A 145 -16.60 1.99 14.80
C SER A 145 -16.25 3.46 14.53
N ILE A 146 -15.74 3.77 13.33
CA ILE A 146 -15.38 5.15 12.96
C ILE A 146 -16.57 5.83 12.30
N SER A 147 -16.99 6.96 12.86
CA SER A 147 -18.02 7.81 12.26
C SER A 147 -17.45 8.58 11.07
N ILE A 148 -18.08 8.44 9.91
CA ILE A 148 -17.73 9.17 8.69
C ILE A 148 -18.55 10.45 8.64
N GLY A 149 -17.87 11.59 8.53
CA GLY A 149 -18.51 12.90 8.31
C GLY A 149 -18.93 13.10 6.87
N ALA A 150 -19.61 14.22 6.61
CA ALA A 150 -19.91 14.60 5.23
C ALA A 150 -18.59 14.76 4.43
N PRO A 151 -18.55 14.29 3.18
CA PRO A 151 -17.39 14.46 2.32
C PRO A 151 -17.12 15.95 2.05
N THR A 152 -15.87 16.27 1.83
CA THR A 152 -15.47 17.62 1.38
C THR A 152 -16.07 17.89 0.00
N ALA A 153 -16.70 19.04 -0.17
CA ALA A 153 -17.29 19.43 -1.44
C ALA A 153 -16.26 19.59 -2.56
N HIS A 154 -15.00 19.92 -2.18
CA HIS A 154 -13.89 20.11 -3.11
C HIS A 154 -12.69 19.28 -2.64
N PRO A 155 -12.27 18.25 -3.39
CA PRO A 155 -11.11 17.46 -3.04
C PRO A 155 -9.86 18.35 -3.12
N LYS A 156 -8.95 18.20 -2.16
CA LYS A 156 -7.66 18.88 -2.21
C LYS A 156 -6.74 18.11 -3.16
N ILE A 157 -6.11 18.85 -4.05
CA ILE A 157 -5.00 18.36 -4.87
C ILE A 157 -3.72 19.01 -4.35
N ALA A 158 -2.71 18.20 -4.07
CA ALA A 158 -1.38 18.66 -3.71
C ALA A 158 -0.34 17.99 -4.61
N SER A 159 0.87 18.50 -4.62
CA SER A 159 1.97 17.96 -5.42
C SER A 159 3.17 17.63 -4.54
N LEU A 160 3.87 16.55 -4.89
CA LEU A 160 5.12 16.13 -4.26
C LEU A 160 6.17 17.25 -4.26
N GLU A 161 6.18 18.09 -5.31
CA GLU A 161 7.10 19.22 -5.44
C GLU A 161 6.87 20.31 -4.39
N ASN A 162 5.66 20.42 -3.87
CA ASN A 162 5.30 21.40 -2.84
C ASN A 162 5.59 20.91 -1.41
N ALA A 163 5.90 19.63 -1.24
CA ALA A 163 6.23 19.07 0.06
C ALA A 163 7.66 19.41 0.46
N LYS A 164 7.81 19.85 1.70
CA LYS A 164 9.13 20.15 2.28
C LYS A 164 9.85 18.85 2.59
N GLU A 165 11.15 18.87 2.37
CA GLU A 165 12.05 17.83 2.89
C GLU A 165 12.33 18.09 4.36
N GLU A 166 12.15 17.07 5.18
CA GLU A 166 12.37 17.13 6.60
C GLU A 166 12.90 15.81 7.17
N THR A 167 13.49 15.89 8.35
CA THR A 167 13.85 14.71 9.13
C THR A 167 12.70 14.34 10.05
N VAL A 168 12.41 13.05 10.15
CA VAL A 168 11.38 12.53 11.06
C VAL A 168 12.04 12.00 12.32
N SER A 169 11.46 12.29 13.47
CA SER A 169 11.97 11.85 14.77
C SER A 169 12.15 10.33 14.80
N GLY A 170 13.28 9.86 15.35
CA GLY A 170 13.63 8.45 15.39
C GLY A 170 14.36 7.93 14.16
N HIS A 171 14.52 8.75 13.11
CA HIS A 171 15.26 8.38 11.90
C HIS A 171 16.53 9.23 11.71
N PRO A 172 17.56 8.68 11.04
CA PRO A 172 18.79 9.42 10.79
C PRO A 172 18.61 10.45 9.67
N ASN A 173 19.46 11.47 9.65
CA ASN A 173 19.49 12.52 8.63
C ASN A 173 19.94 12.02 7.24
N SER A 174 20.24 10.74 7.11
CA SER A 174 20.60 10.11 5.83
C SER A 174 19.38 9.72 4.99
N VAL A 175 18.18 9.93 5.52
CA VAL A 175 16.91 9.87 4.81
C VAL A 175 16.11 11.13 5.09
N LEU A 176 15.61 11.77 4.04
CA LEU A 176 14.71 12.92 4.12
C LEU A 176 13.31 12.49 3.71
N TYR A 177 12.33 13.05 4.40
CA TYR A 177 10.92 12.73 4.19
C TYR A 177 10.18 13.93 3.61
N LYS A 178 9.26 13.66 2.69
CA LYS A 178 8.21 14.58 2.30
C LYS A 178 6.88 14.01 2.77
N LEU A 179 6.23 14.69 3.70
CA LEU A 179 4.97 14.26 4.31
C LEU A 179 3.82 14.76 3.44
N LEU A 180 3.13 13.84 2.80
CA LEU A 180 2.16 14.14 1.75
C LEU A 180 0.73 14.16 2.29
N MET A 181 0.32 13.09 3.01
CA MET A 181 -1.04 12.96 3.51
C MET A 181 -1.08 12.24 4.85
N GLY A 182 -2.02 12.64 5.71
CA GLY A 182 -2.20 12.07 7.03
C GLY A 182 -3.64 12.13 7.52
N LEU A 183 -3.81 11.77 8.80
CA LEU A 183 -5.11 11.73 9.44
C LEU A 183 -5.75 13.12 9.53
N ARG A 184 -7.08 13.17 9.38
CA ARG A 184 -7.91 14.37 9.54
C ARG A 184 -7.78 15.09 10.90
N THR A 185 -7.22 14.43 11.88
CA THR A 185 -6.88 15.00 13.19
C THR A 185 -5.47 15.59 13.25
N GLY A 186 -4.67 15.36 12.20
CA GLY A 186 -3.33 15.90 12.01
C GLY A 186 -3.34 17.37 11.57
N LYS A 187 -2.13 17.94 11.51
CA LYS A 187 -1.87 19.28 10.94
C LYS A 187 -0.45 19.32 10.38
N ARG A 188 0.07 18.17 10.01
CA ARG A 188 1.48 18.01 9.65
C ARG A 188 1.67 17.91 8.14
N ASP A 189 0.74 17.23 7.49
CA ASP A 189 0.88 16.81 6.10
C ASP A 189 0.24 17.85 5.16
N LEU A 190 0.50 17.76 3.86
CA LEU A 190 -0.12 18.67 2.89
C LEU A 190 -1.65 18.49 2.82
N ILE A 191 -2.10 17.26 3.01
CA ILE A 191 -3.52 16.91 3.09
C ILE A 191 -3.74 16.09 4.37
N ASP A 192 -4.49 16.63 5.33
CA ASP A 192 -4.90 15.95 6.56
C ASP A 192 -6.40 15.67 6.50
N GLU A 193 -6.82 14.61 5.81
CA GLU A 193 -8.23 14.28 5.61
C GLU A 193 -8.58 12.81 5.84
N ALA A 194 -7.59 11.93 5.99
CA ALA A 194 -7.80 10.50 6.09
C ALA A 194 -8.39 10.04 7.43
N TYR A 195 -9.14 8.95 7.42
CA TYR A 195 -9.73 8.31 8.60
C TYR A 195 -8.83 7.25 9.21
N VAL A 196 -8.19 6.42 8.36
CA VAL A 196 -7.37 5.28 8.78
C VAL A 196 -5.97 5.28 8.16
N MET A 197 -5.80 5.81 6.95
CA MET A 197 -4.48 6.03 6.39
C MET A 197 -3.80 7.14 7.21
N ASP A 198 -2.77 6.80 7.96
CA ASP A 198 -2.17 7.72 8.93
C ASP A 198 -0.91 8.40 8.44
N SER A 199 -0.31 7.88 7.37
CA SER A 199 0.85 8.52 6.76
C SER A 199 1.05 8.05 5.32
N PHE A 200 1.09 8.99 4.39
CA PHE A 200 1.53 8.81 3.01
C PHE A 200 2.70 9.75 2.78
N PHE A 201 3.86 9.20 2.41
CA PHE A 201 5.09 9.98 2.38
C PHE A 201 6.09 9.46 1.34
N TRP A 202 6.98 10.34 0.98
CA TRP A 202 8.12 10.06 0.10
C TRP A 202 9.41 10.09 0.91
N MET A 203 10.32 9.15 0.67
CA MET A 203 11.64 9.09 1.27
C MET A 203 12.73 9.28 0.21
N ASP A 204 13.69 10.16 0.47
CA ASP A 204 14.93 10.36 -0.30
C ASP A 204 16.12 9.86 0.53
N PHE A 205 16.73 8.76 0.10
CA PHE A 205 17.86 8.16 0.76
C PHE A 205 19.18 8.62 0.13
N SER A 206 20.04 9.22 0.93
CA SER A 206 21.42 9.53 0.55
C SER A 206 22.25 8.25 0.34
N PRO A 207 23.45 8.30 -0.28
CA PRO A 207 24.34 7.16 -0.38
C PRO A 207 24.65 6.54 1.01
N GLY A 208 24.40 5.23 1.16
CA GLY A 208 24.50 4.51 2.41
C GLY A 208 23.45 4.89 3.46
N GLY A 209 22.45 5.65 3.07
CA GLY A 209 21.37 6.09 3.94
C GLY A 209 20.44 4.96 4.35
N THR A 210 19.76 5.15 5.48
CA THR A 210 18.82 4.19 6.04
C THR A 210 17.77 4.91 6.86
N ASN A 211 16.60 4.30 6.99
CA ASN A 211 15.59 4.70 7.96
C ASN A 211 15.62 3.84 9.24
N TRP A 212 16.65 3.03 9.39
CA TRP A 212 16.85 2.01 10.44
C TRP A 212 15.68 1.02 10.54
N PRO A 213 15.96 -0.25 10.80
CA PRO A 213 14.92 -1.23 11.05
C PRO A 213 14.09 -0.86 12.29
N HIS A 214 12.77 -0.86 12.11
CA HIS A 214 11.80 -0.55 13.16
C HIS A 214 10.49 -1.31 12.88
N HIS A 215 9.49 -1.19 13.73
CA HIS A 215 8.17 -1.79 13.54
C HIS A 215 7.06 -0.84 13.98
N HIS A 216 5.85 -1.10 13.49
CA HIS A 216 4.63 -0.39 13.86
C HIS A 216 3.65 -1.38 14.51
N GLU A 217 3.29 -1.16 15.78
CA GLU A 217 2.49 -2.12 16.56
C GLU A 217 1.05 -2.26 16.03
N ALA A 218 0.47 -1.17 15.55
CA ALA A 218 -0.94 -1.10 15.16
C ALA A 218 -1.13 -0.52 13.75
N ALA A 219 -0.18 -0.77 12.84
CA ALA A 219 -0.30 -0.29 11.48
C ALA A 219 0.28 -1.28 10.46
N GLU A 220 -0.38 -1.36 9.32
CA GLU A 220 0.15 -1.94 8.10
C GLU A 220 0.93 -0.88 7.35
N GLU A 221 1.99 -1.29 6.66
CA GLU A 221 2.80 -0.37 5.87
C GLU A 221 3.16 -0.98 4.52
N ILE A 222 3.18 -0.14 3.48
CA ILE A 222 3.60 -0.53 2.14
C ILE A 222 4.72 0.41 1.70
N TYR A 223 5.81 -0.18 1.18
CA TYR A 223 6.89 0.52 0.49
C TYR A 223 6.88 0.16 -0.99
N LEU A 224 6.98 1.17 -1.85
CA LEU A 224 7.21 1.02 -3.28
C LEU A 224 8.52 1.74 -3.63
N VAL A 225 9.50 0.99 -4.09
CA VAL A 225 10.78 1.55 -4.55
C VAL A 225 10.54 2.20 -5.92
N ILE A 226 10.61 3.53 -5.95
CA ILE A 226 10.36 4.31 -7.17
C ILE A 226 11.62 4.37 -8.02
N ASP A 227 12.78 4.55 -7.38
CA ASP A 227 14.08 4.59 -8.07
C ASP A 227 15.19 4.19 -7.11
N GLY A 228 16.34 3.73 -7.65
CA GLY A 228 17.50 3.30 -6.91
C GLY A 228 17.50 1.82 -6.56
N GLU A 229 18.49 1.43 -5.78
CA GLU A 229 18.75 0.06 -5.35
C GLU A 229 19.25 0.03 -3.92
N GLY A 230 18.92 -1.04 -3.18
CA GLY A 230 19.38 -1.22 -1.81
C GLY A 230 19.00 -2.57 -1.24
N GLU A 231 18.87 -2.62 0.06
CA GLU A 231 18.42 -3.80 0.80
C GLU A 231 17.19 -3.43 1.63
N MET A 232 16.06 -4.10 1.37
CA MET A 232 14.88 -4.02 2.22
C MET A 232 15.05 -4.93 3.42
N VAL A 233 14.74 -4.42 4.60
CA VAL A 233 14.64 -5.23 5.82
C VAL A 233 13.18 -5.62 6.00
N ALA A 234 12.92 -6.92 6.14
CA ALA A 234 11.59 -7.45 6.37
C ALA A 234 11.65 -8.71 7.24
N GLY A 235 10.64 -8.92 8.07
CA GLY A 235 10.57 -10.11 8.90
C GLY A 235 10.19 -9.82 10.34
N SER A 236 10.58 -10.75 11.27
CA SER A 236 10.13 -10.71 12.64
C SER A 236 8.62 -10.97 12.77
N GLY A 237 7.98 -10.52 13.83
CA GLY A 237 6.57 -10.85 14.09
C GLY A 237 6.37 -12.33 14.42
N MET A 238 5.38 -12.96 13.83
CA MET A 238 5.02 -14.34 14.18
C MET A 238 6.03 -15.40 13.74
N ASP A 239 6.79 -15.16 12.66
CA ASP A 239 7.82 -16.09 12.18
C ASP A 239 9.19 -15.87 12.85
N GLY A 240 9.37 -14.73 13.55
CA GLY A 240 10.56 -14.40 14.29
C GLY A 240 11.82 -14.24 13.45
N VAL A 241 11.70 -14.24 12.11
CA VAL A 241 12.81 -14.14 11.18
C VAL A 241 12.89 -12.75 10.60
N GLU A 242 14.02 -12.09 10.78
CA GLU A 242 14.36 -10.82 10.11
C GLU A 242 15.43 -11.09 9.05
N GLY A 243 15.21 -10.58 7.85
CA GLY A 243 16.12 -10.72 6.73
C GLY A 243 16.38 -9.41 6.00
N ARG A 244 17.44 -9.41 5.20
CA ARG A 244 17.72 -8.35 4.22
C ARG A 244 17.62 -8.90 2.83
N TYR A 245 16.85 -8.21 2.01
CA TYR A 245 16.49 -8.64 0.66
C TYR A 245 16.92 -7.57 -0.34
N PRO A 246 17.64 -7.94 -1.42
CA PRO A 246 17.91 -6.98 -2.49
C PRO A 246 16.63 -6.32 -2.97
N ALA A 247 16.66 -5.01 -3.09
CA ALA A 247 15.51 -4.21 -3.54
C ALA A 247 15.95 -3.19 -4.57
N LYS A 248 15.11 -2.96 -5.58
CA LYS A 248 15.36 -2.04 -6.70
C LYS A 248 14.06 -1.38 -7.16
N ALA A 249 14.17 -0.41 -8.04
CA ALA A 249 13.02 0.24 -8.65
C ALA A 249 11.99 -0.76 -9.18
N GLY A 250 10.72 -0.57 -8.81
CA GLY A 250 9.61 -1.44 -9.10
C GLY A 250 9.34 -2.55 -8.07
N ASP A 251 10.18 -2.71 -7.05
CA ASP A 251 9.87 -3.62 -5.95
C ASP A 251 8.91 -2.96 -4.96
N ALA A 252 7.86 -3.70 -4.61
CA ALA A 252 6.86 -3.31 -3.62
C ALA A 252 6.86 -4.31 -2.46
N TYR A 253 6.76 -3.79 -1.25
CA TYR A 253 6.73 -4.58 -0.01
C TYR A 253 5.53 -4.16 0.84
N TYR A 254 4.82 -5.15 1.36
CA TYR A 254 3.78 -4.96 2.38
C TYR A 254 4.25 -5.55 3.69
N PHE A 255 4.02 -4.86 4.78
CA PHE A 255 4.39 -5.24 6.14
C PHE A 255 3.15 -5.24 7.05
N ARG A 256 2.92 -6.34 7.75
CA ARG A 256 1.90 -6.45 8.79
C ARG A 256 2.28 -5.64 10.04
N PRO A 257 1.32 -5.35 10.92
CA PRO A 257 1.62 -4.86 12.27
C PRO A 257 2.70 -5.74 12.95
N ASN A 258 3.63 -5.09 13.64
CA ASN A 258 4.79 -5.69 14.30
C ASN A 258 5.82 -6.36 13.37
N CYS A 259 5.67 -6.29 12.05
CA CYS A 259 6.73 -6.70 11.15
C CYS A 259 7.86 -5.67 11.15
N THR A 260 9.09 -6.13 11.22
CA THR A 260 10.24 -5.24 11.06
C THR A 260 10.31 -4.74 9.62
N VAL A 261 10.42 -3.43 9.46
CA VAL A 261 10.59 -2.72 8.20
C VAL A 261 11.81 -1.82 8.27
N GLY A 262 12.54 -1.71 7.18
CA GLY A 262 13.68 -0.81 7.04
C GLY A 262 14.27 -0.89 5.65
N PHE A 263 15.10 0.08 5.31
CA PHE A 263 15.81 0.11 4.04
C PHE A 263 17.23 0.64 4.22
N TYR A 264 18.17 0.03 3.52
CA TYR A 264 19.55 0.46 3.40
C TYR A 264 19.87 0.75 1.94
N ASN A 265 20.11 2.01 1.63
CA ASN A 265 20.56 2.42 0.30
C ASN A 265 22.02 1.97 0.04
N GLN A 266 22.37 1.75 -1.21
CA GLN A 266 23.74 1.44 -1.59
C GLN A 266 24.72 2.53 -1.14
N ASN A 267 25.84 2.11 -0.54
CA ASN A 267 26.92 3.03 -0.14
C ASN A 267 27.91 3.23 -1.28
N LYS A 268 27.43 3.84 -2.37
CA LYS A 268 28.24 4.22 -3.54
C LYS A 268 28.10 5.72 -3.79
N PRO A 269 29.17 6.43 -4.19
CA PRO A 269 29.07 7.84 -4.54
C PRO A 269 27.94 8.11 -5.55
N GLY A 270 27.04 9.03 -5.23
CA GLY A 270 25.91 9.41 -6.07
C GLY A 270 24.71 8.45 -6.06
N ALA A 271 24.80 7.31 -5.37
CA ALA A 271 23.65 6.42 -5.25
C ALA A 271 22.54 7.09 -4.43
N LYS A 272 21.37 7.26 -5.03
CA LYS A 272 20.15 7.68 -4.36
C LYS A 272 19.10 6.61 -4.49
N ALA A 273 18.18 6.55 -3.54
CA ALA A 273 16.99 5.74 -3.66
C ALA A 273 15.77 6.53 -3.19
N TYR A 274 14.66 6.33 -3.89
CA TYR A 274 13.40 6.97 -3.59
C TYR A 274 12.33 5.91 -3.31
N ILE A 275 11.68 6.03 -2.18
CA ILE A 275 10.60 5.12 -1.78
C ILE A 275 9.35 5.93 -1.50
N LEU A 276 8.25 5.53 -2.14
CA LEU A 276 6.92 5.99 -1.79
C LEU A 276 6.33 5.02 -0.77
N ALA A 277 5.86 5.52 0.35
CA ALA A 277 5.35 4.70 1.42
C ALA A 277 3.98 5.15 1.90
N VAL A 278 3.14 4.20 2.26
CA VAL A 278 1.84 4.45 2.87
C VAL A 278 1.64 3.54 4.06
N ARG A 279 1.10 4.11 5.14
CA ARG A 279 0.80 3.41 6.36
C ARG A 279 -0.65 3.63 6.76
N SER A 280 -1.31 2.58 7.24
CA SER A 280 -2.69 2.63 7.70
C SER A 280 -2.86 1.93 9.05
N ARG A 281 -3.69 2.53 9.90
CA ARG A 281 -3.96 2.00 11.24
C ARG A 281 -4.87 0.79 11.18
N VAL A 282 -4.41 -0.27 11.80
CA VAL A 282 -5.22 -1.45 12.04
C VAL A 282 -5.98 -1.23 13.34
N PRO A 283 -7.33 -1.40 13.36
CA PRO A 283 -8.08 -1.38 14.59
C PRO A 283 -7.49 -2.43 15.54
N LEU A 284 -7.05 -2.00 16.73
CA LEU A 284 -6.78 -2.93 17.80
C LEU A 284 -8.10 -3.65 18.06
N HIS A 285 -8.10 -4.97 18.09
CA HIS A 285 -9.25 -5.72 18.57
C HIS A 285 -9.54 -5.20 19.97
N GLU A 286 -10.68 -4.53 20.15
CA GLU A 286 -11.26 -4.40 21.48
C GLU A 286 -11.53 -5.85 21.86
N ASP A 287 -10.81 -6.34 22.88
CA ASP A 287 -11.07 -7.66 23.45
C ASP A 287 -12.58 -7.73 23.72
N GLU A 288 -13.23 -8.74 23.12
CA GLU A 288 -14.63 -9.01 23.38
C GLU A 288 -14.75 -9.26 24.89
N GLU A 289 -15.21 -8.24 25.65
CA GLU A 289 -15.66 -8.39 27.02
C GLU A 289 -17.03 -9.09 27.10
#